data_9f10653824ee250fafd3bc39535bada6
#
_entry.id   9f10653824ee250fafd3bc39535bada6
#
_cell.length_a   1.000
_cell.length_b   1.000
_cell.length_c   1.000
_cell.angle_alpha   90.00
_cell.angle_beta   90.00
_cell.angle_gamma   90.00
#
_symmetry.space_group_name_H-M   'P 1'
#
loop_
_entity.id
_entity.type
_entity.pdbx_description
1 polymer ?
#
loop_
_entity_poly.entity_id
_entity_poly.type
_entity_poly.pdbx_seq_one_letter_code
_entity_poly.pdbx_strand_id
1 'polypeptide(L)'
;MIADAIYHDDEPPTIYTRYRDKDGVLIEKSESYNPYFFIPQTTPEFRLKSLIRSYPNATIHTETYKGLKGEALYKVSTNSPFEISRMSDMFSNTYEADVRFVDRYLIDNVPEMPKWKPRKWWYDIECNTGDDNFTTVIAVIDSDLDEPVVFAWA
;
A
#
# COMPACT_ATOMS: atom_id res chain seq x y z
N MET A 1 8.82 -11.98 0.60
CA MET A 1 8.37 -10.80 -0.17
C MET A 1 6.87 -10.86 -0.26
N ILE A 2 6.20 -9.76 0.03
CA ILE A 2 4.79 -9.62 -0.27
C ILE A 2 4.66 -9.56 -1.78
N ALA A 3 3.98 -10.53 -2.35
CA ALA A 3 3.75 -10.61 -3.79
C ALA A 3 2.57 -9.73 -4.20
N ASP A 4 1.60 -9.59 -3.31
CA ASP A 4 0.42 -8.79 -3.50
C ASP A 4 -0.18 -8.37 -2.16
N ALA A 5 -0.75 -7.16 -2.11
CA ALA A 5 -1.51 -6.68 -0.97
C ALA A 5 -2.67 -5.81 -1.48
N ILE A 6 -3.87 -6.24 -1.21
CA ILE A 6 -5.10 -5.55 -1.59
C ILE A 6 -5.98 -5.36 -0.35
N TYR A 7 -6.97 -4.49 -0.44
CA TYR A 7 -7.96 -4.35 0.61
C TYR A 7 -9.38 -4.42 0.06
N HIS A 8 -10.30 -4.82 0.94
CA HIS A 8 -11.73 -4.69 0.74
C HIS A 8 -12.27 -3.67 1.74
N ASP A 9 -13.22 -2.86 1.29
CA ASP A 9 -13.87 -1.83 2.11
C ASP A 9 -15.04 -2.46 2.91
N ASP A 10 -14.68 -3.51 3.64
CA ASP A 10 -15.58 -4.14 4.61
C ASP A 10 -15.63 -3.28 5.89
N GLU A 11 -16.52 -3.56 6.80
CA GLU A 11 -16.56 -2.91 8.12
C GLU A 11 -16.19 -3.91 9.23
N PRO A 12 -14.95 -3.86 9.73
CA PRO A 12 -13.81 -2.99 9.44
C PRO A 12 -13.09 -3.38 8.13
N PRO A 13 -12.36 -2.43 7.50
CA PRO A 13 -11.65 -2.71 6.26
C PRO A 13 -10.60 -3.80 6.46
N THR A 14 -10.54 -4.71 5.52
CA THR A 14 -9.71 -5.92 5.61
C THR A 14 -8.60 -5.87 4.56
N ILE A 15 -7.37 -6.06 5.01
CA ILE A 15 -6.18 -6.21 4.16
C ILE A 15 -5.95 -7.70 3.89
N TYR A 16 -5.82 -8.03 2.62
CA TYR A 16 -5.43 -9.36 2.15
C TYR A 16 -3.99 -9.28 1.64
N THR A 17 -3.13 -10.10 2.21
CA THR A 17 -1.73 -10.20 1.79
C THR A 17 -1.43 -11.59 1.28
N ARG A 18 -0.62 -11.63 0.21
CA ARG A 18 -0.11 -12.88 -0.37
C ARG A 18 1.40 -12.77 -0.48
N TYR A 19 2.12 -13.70 0.10
CA TYR A 19 3.58 -13.70 0.06
C TYR A 19 4.13 -15.13 0.13
N ARG A 20 5.39 -15.29 -0.24
CA ARG A 20 6.11 -16.54 -0.01
C ARG A 20 6.97 -16.40 1.24
N ASP A 21 6.94 -17.43 2.07
CA ASP A 21 7.82 -17.53 3.24
C ASP A 21 9.28 -17.88 2.81
N LYS A 22 10.15 -18.09 3.79
CA LYS A 22 11.55 -18.47 3.58
C LYS A 22 11.74 -19.81 2.87
N ASP A 23 10.76 -20.69 2.94
CA ASP A 23 10.75 -22.03 2.34
C ASP A 23 10.06 -22.04 0.97
N GLY A 24 9.63 -20.86 0.49
CA GLY A 24 8.96 -20.68 -0.79
C GLY A 24 7.46 -21.02 -0.79
N VAL A 25 6.90 -21.37 0.37
CA VAL A 25 5.48 -21.70 0.51
C VAL A 25 4.64 -20.43 0.38
N LEU A 26 3.58 -20.50 -0.42
CA LEU A 26 2.63 -19.40 -0.57
C LEU A 26 1.79 -19.25 0.70
N ILE A 27 1.84 -18.09 1.31
CA ILE A 27 1.05 -17.71 2.49
C ILE A 27 0.02 -16.66 2.06
N GLU A 28 -1.21 -16.89 2.44
CA GLU A 28 -2.30 -15.92 2.31
C GLU A 28 -2.79 -15.55 3.70
N LYS A 29 -2.93 -14.26 3.96
CA LYS A 29 -3.37 -13.73 5.26
C LYS A 29 -4.37 -12.62 5.05
N SER A 30 -5.36 -12.56 5.91
CA SER A 30 -6.32 -11.45 5.98
C SER A 30 -6.36 -10.88 7.39
N GLU A 31 -6.33 -9.56 7.51
CA GLU A 31 -6.35 -8.85 8.80
C GLU A 31 -7.18 -7.59 8.69
N SER A 32 -8.00 -7.34 9.70
CA SER A 32 -8.68 -6.06 9.85
C SER A 32 -7.69 -4.99 10.27
N TYR A 33 -7.73 -3.85 9.59
CA TYR A 33 -6.79 -2.76 9.84
C TYR A 33 -7.45 -1.42 9.58
N ASN A 34 -7.48 -0.54 10.59
CA ASN A 34 -8.09 0.77 10.47
C ASN A 34 -7.12 1.80 9.88
N PRO A 35 -7.51 2.51 8.85
CA PRO A 35 -6.71 3.61 8.30
C PRO A 35 -6.60 4.75 9.31
N TYR A 36 -5.48 5.49 9.27
CA TYR A 36 -5.25 6.59 10.16
C TYR A 36 -4.31 7.65 9.57
N PHE A 37 -4.30 8.81 10.20
CA PHE A 37 -3.35 9.89 9.99
C PHE A 37 -3.07 10.60 11.31
N PHE A 38 -2.16 11.58 11.31
CA PHE A 38 -1.83 12.31 12.51
C PHE A 38 -2.11 13.81 12.35
N ILE A 39 -2.43 14.44 13.51
CA ILE A 39 -2.63 15.88 13.64
C ILE A 39 -1.84 16.39 14.85
N PRO A 40 -1.38 17.68 14.87
CA PRO A 40 -0.71 18.26 16.03
C PRO A 40 -1.61 18.23 17.27
N GLN A 41 -1.03 17.97 18.44
CA GLN A 41 -1.76 18.09 19.72
C GLN A 41 -2.15 19.54 20.04
N THR A 42 -1.55 20.51 19.37
CA THR A 42 -1.95 21.93 19.44
C THR A 42 -3.22 22.23 18.66
N THR A 43 -3.82 21.25 17.98
CA THR A 43 -5.10 21.40 17.26
C THR A 43 -6.20 21.84 18.23
N PRO A 44 -6.92 22.95 17.94
CA PRO A 44 -7.96 23.44 18.82
C PRO A 44 -9.08 22.42 19.05
N GLU A 45 -9.56 22.34 20.30
CA GLU A 45 -10.59 21.37 20.74
C GLU A 45 -11.87 21.43 19.87
N PHE A 46 -12.27 22.63 19.46
CA PHE A 46 -13.46 22.77 18.61
C PHE A 46 -13.32 22.06 17.25
N ARG A 47 -12.09 21.98 16.70
CA ARG A 47 -11.81 21.22 15.47
C ARG A 47 -11.96 19.73 15.72
N LEU A 48 -11.47 19.23 16.85
CA LEU A 48 -11.60 17.82 17.23
C LEU A 48 -13.08 17.45 17.41
N LYS A 49 -13.86 18.29 18.08
CA LYS A 49 -15.31 18.11 18.23
C LYS A 49 -16.05 18.15 16.88
N SER A 50 -15.64 19.04 15.97
CA SER A 50 -16.20 19.12 14.64
C SER A 50 -15.92 17.83 13.83
N LEU A 51 -14.70 17.29 13.92
CA LEU A 51 -14.35 16.02 13.27
C LEU A 51 -15.28 14.89 13.73
N ILE A 52 -15.37 14.65 15.03
CA ILE A 52 -16.20 13.56 15.59
C ILE A 52 -17.68 13.73 15.24
N ARG A 53 -18.16 14.97 15.18
CA ARG A 53 -19.53 15.25 14.76
C ARG A 53 -19.78 14.92 13.29
N SER A 54 -18.82 15.19 12.42
CA SER A 54 -18.93 14.95 10.97
C SER A 54 -18.64 13.50 10.59
N TYR A 55 -17.80 12.82 11.38
CA TYR A 55 -17.37 11.44 11.16
C TYR A 55 -17.52 10.62 12.45
N PRO A 56 -18.72 10.10 12.74
CA PRO A 56 -19.00 9.38 13.99
C PRO A 56 -18.11 8.13 14.21
N ASN A 57 -17.59 7.55 13.15
CA ASN A 57 -16.67 6.40 13.18
C ASN A 57 -15.20 6.80 13.38
N ALA A 58 -14.90 8.10 13.42
CA ALA A 58 -13.56 8.58 13.70
C ALA A 58 -13.22 8.44 15.18
N THR A 59 -12.00 7.98 15.46
CA THR A 59 -11.47 7.88 16.81
C THR A 59 -10.21 8.73 16.92
N ILE A 60 -10.16 9.62 17.90
CA ILE A 60 -8.97 10.37 18.27
C ILE A 60 -8.30 9.64 19.43
N HIS A 61 -7.11 9.10 19.19
CA HIS A 61 -6.33 8.41 20.21
C HIS A 61 -5.62 9.44 21.10
N THR A 62 -5.77 9.30 22.41
CA THR A 62 -5.20 10.23 23.39
C THR A 62 -3.72 9.98 23.70
N GLU A 63 -3.18 8.89 23.20
CA GLU A 63 -1.76 8.59 23.28
C GLU A 63 -0.95 9.64 22.48
N THR A 64 0.24 9.99 23.02
CA THR A 64 1.12 10.95 22.37
C THR A 64 2.06 10.23 21.41
N TYR A 65 1.96 10.57 20.14
CA TYR A 65 2.91 10.19 19.10
C TYR A 65 3.90 11.32 18.87
N LYS A 66 5.08 10.99 18.37
CA LYS A 66 6.12 11.99 18.05
C LYS A 66 6.30 12.09 16.54
N GLY A 67 6.16 13.29 16.02
CA GLY A 67 6.52 13.58 14.63
C GLY A 67 8.04 13.62 14.42
N LEU A 68 8.47 13.74 13.16
CA LEU A 68 9.88 13.72 12.77
C LEU A 68 10.72 14.84 13.41
N LYS A 69 10.09 15.97 13.73
CA LYS A 69 10.74 17.11 14.39
C LYS A 69 10.51 17.13 15.93
N GLY A 70 9.97 16.04 16.48
CA GLY A 70 9.71 15.88 17.90
C GLY A 70 8.39 16.51 18.37
N GLU A 71 7.56 17.02 17.46
CA GLU A 71 6.23 17.55 17.79
C GLU A 71 5.30 16.46 18.33
N ALA A 72 4.45 16.84 19.28
CA ALA A 72 3.45 15.95 19.84
C ALA A 72 2.23 15.85 18.91
N LEU A 73 1.81 14.62 18.60
CA LEU A 73 0.74 14.33 17.66
C LEU A 73 -0.36 13.48 18.30
N TYR A 74 -1.60 13.67 17.85
CA TYR A 74 -2.69 12.73 18.01
C TYR A 74 -2.81 11.85 16.78
N LYS A 75 -3.06 10.57 16.96
CA LYS A 75 -3.49 9.65 15.90
C LYS A 75 -5.00 9.75 15.74
N VAL A 76 -5.46 9.89 14.51
CA VAL A 76 -6.87 9.87 14.13
C VAL A 76 -7.11 8.70 13.23
N SER A 77 -7.99 7.77 13.63
CA SER A 77 -8.35 6.60 12.84
C SER A 77 -9.84 6.59 12.49
N THR A 78 -10.19 5.86 11.44
CA THR A 78 -11.56 5.61 11.00
C THR A 78 -11.70 4.17 10.54
N ASN A 79 -12.92 3.73 10.25
CA ASN A 79 -13.20 2.42 9.69
C ASN A 79 -13.31 2.44 8.14
N SER A 80 -13.03 3.55 7.47
CA SER A 80 -13.04 3.64 6.00
C SER A 80 -11.83 4.38 5.44
N PRO A 81 -11.04 3.75 4.55
CA PRO A 81 -9.92 4.39 3.89
C PRO A 81 -10.31 5.63 3.07
N PHE A 82 -11.52 5.65 2.54
CA PHE A 82 -12.04 6.77 1.73
C PHE A 82 -12.33 8.04 2.53
N GLU A 83 -12.47 7.93 3.86
CA GLU A 83 -12.71 9.08 4.72
C GLU A 83 -11.43 9.84 5.06
N ILE A 84 -10.25 9.20 4.99
CA ILE A 84 -8.96 9.80 5.41
C ILE A 84 -8.70 11.14 4.71
N SER A 85 -8.82 11.20 3.40
CA SER A 85 -8.60 12.44 2.65
C SER A 85 -9.55 13.56 3.08
N ARG A 86 -10.84 13.25 3.18
CA ARG A 86 -11.87 14.24 3.57
C ARG A 86 -11.70 14.71 5.02
N MET A 87 -11.32 13.80 5.91
CA MET A 87 -11.06 14.12 7.31
C MET A 87 -9.81 15.00 7.44
N SER A 88 -8.75 14.67 6.72
CA SER A 88 -7.51 15.44 6.72
C SER A 88 -7.69 16.86 6.21
N ASP A 89 -8.57 17.08 5.23
CA ASP A 89 -8.91 18.41 4.67
C ASP A 89 -9.55 19.35 5.71
N MET A 90 -10.04 18.83 6.83
CA MET A 90 -10.57 19.65 7.92
C MET A 90 -9.47 20.36 8.72
N PHE A 91 -8.21 20.00 8.54
CA PHE A 91 -7.07 20.50 9.31
C PHE A 91 -6.05 21.21 8.41
N SER A 92 -5.43 22.25 8.96
CA SER A 92 -4.38 22.98 8.24
C SER A 92 -3.05 22.20 8.15
N ASN A 93 -2.81 21.35 9.16
CA ASN A 93 -1.60 20.54 9.25
C ASN A 93 -1.98 19.11 9.60
N THR A 94 -1.61 18.20 8.72
CA THR A 94 -1.75 16.75 8.91
C THR A 94 -0.44 16.07 8.56
N TYR A 95 -0.23 14.88 9.08
CA TYR A 95 0.94 14.07 8.79
C TYR A 95 0.48 12.70 8.34
N GLU A 96 1.11 12.21 7.28
CA GLU A 96 0.91 10.86 6.74
C GLU A 96 -0.53 10.57 6.26
N ALA A 97 -1.33 11.61 6.02
CA ALA A 97 -2.68 11.48 5.47
C ALA A 97 -2.68 11.08 3.98
N ASP A 98 -1.56 11.29 3.30
CA ASP A 98 -1.29 10.95 1.89
C ASP A 98 -0.72 9.54 1.69
N VAL A 99 -0.40 8.83 2.77
CA VAL A 99 0.09 7.45 2.69
C VAL A 99 -1.08 6.52 2.33
N ARG A 100 -0.93 5.78 1.23
CA ARG A 100 -1.97 4.85 0.78
C ARG A 100 -2.22 3.78 1.85
N PHE A 101 -3.46 3.37 1.98
CA PHE A 101 -3.91 2.47 3.04
C PHE A 101 -3.11 1.15 3.12
N VAL A 102 -2.89 0.52 1.97
CA VAL A 102 -2.08 -0.71 1.89
C VAL A 102 -0.63 -0.46 2.28
N ASP A 103 -0.04 0.64 1.82
CA ASP A 103 1.35 0.99 2.15
C ASP A 103 1.51 1.24 3.66
N ARG A 104 0.52 1.89 4.28
CA ARG A 104 0.48 2.09 5.72
C ARG A 104 0.48 0.78 6.48
N TYR A 105 -0.38 -0.15 6.09
CA TYR A 105 -0.40 -1.48 6.68
C TYR A 105 0.95 -2.19 6.57
N LEU A 106 1.58 -2.12 5.39
CA LEU A 106 2.90 -2.74 5.18
C LEU A 106 3.98 -2.11 6.05
N ILE A 107 3.99 -0.78 6.20
CA ILE A 107 4.93 -0.06 7.07
C ILE A 107 4.78 -0.50 8.52
N ASP A 108 3.55 -0.64 9.01
CA ASP A 108 3.28 -0.93 10.42
C ASP A 108 3.48 -2.41 10.77
N ASN A 109 3.20 -3.33 9.84
CA ASN A 109 3.11 -4.76 10.13
C ASN A 109 4.20 -5.61 9.46
N VAL A 110 4.97 -5.04 8.53
CA VAL A 110 6.04 -5.72 7.81
C VAL A 110 7.34 -4.93 7.93
N PRO A 111 7.93 -4.85 9.15
CA PRO A 111 9.10 -3.99 9.41
C PRO A 111 10.36 -4.42 8.65
N GLU A 112 10.45 -5.68 8.27
CA GLU A 112 11.54 -6.19 7.45
C GLU A 112 10.99 -6.94 6.24
N MET A 113 11.16 -6.35 5.07
CA MET A 113 10.95 -7.09 3.82
C MET A 113 11.94 -8.24 3.76
N PRO A 114 11.48 -9.50 3.62
CA PRO A 114 12.38 -10.62 3.42
C PRO A 114 13.35 -10.32 2.29
N LYS A 115 14.64 -10.57 2.50
CA LYS A 115 15.70 -10.40 1.49
C LYS A 115 15.59 -11.50 0.42
N TRP A 116 14.48 -11.52 -0.27
CA TRP A 116 14.27 -12.45 -1.36
C TRP A 116 14.53 -11.75 -2.70
N LYS A 117 15.32 -12.38 -3.54
CA LYS A 117 15.58 -11.88 -4.90
C LYS A 117 14.48 -12.40 -5.82
N PRO A 118 13.58 -11.55 -6.32
CA PRO A 118 12.54 -12.00 -7.22
C PRO A 118 13.17 -12.51 -8.53
N ARG A 119 12.67 -13.61 -9.05
CA ARG A 119 12.93 -13.98 -10.44
C ARG A 119 12.24 -12.95 -11.32
N LYS A 120 12.99 -12.31 -12.18
CA LYS A 120 12.51 -11.24 -13.08
C LYS A 120 12.59 -11.70 -14.49
N TRP A 121 11.56 -11.40 -15.24
CA TRP A 121 11.54 -11.60 -16.67
C TRP A 121 11.39 -10.26 -17.36
N TRP A 122 12.23 -10.02 -18.33
CA TRP A 122 12.08 -8.95 -19.30
C TRP A 122 11.77 -9.60 -20.62
N TYR A 123 10.81 -9.09 -21.34
CA TYR A 123 10.47 -9.61 -22.64
C TYR A 123 10.34 -8.46 -23.64
N ASP A 124 10.70 -8.75 -24.85
CA ASP A 124 10.53 -7.89 -26.01
C ASP A 124 9.79 -8.66 -27.11
N ILE A 125 8.87 -7.98 -27.78
CA ILE A 125 8.00 -8.58 -28.80
C ILE A 125 8.13 -7.76 -30.06
N GLU A 126 8.61 -8.40 -31.12
CA GLU A 126 8.65 -7.86 -32.46
C GLU A 126 7.45 -8.36 -33.27
N CYS A 127 6.74 -7.43 -33.90
CA CYS A 127 5.59 -7.72 -34.73
C CYS A 127 5.84 -7.26 -36.15
N ASN A 128 5.35 -8.03 -37.13
CA ASN A 128 5.27 -7.57 -38.52
C ASN A 128 4.23 -6.43 -38.59
N THR A 129 4.63 -5.29 -39.14
CA THR A 129 3.76 -4.12 -39.33
C THR A 129 2.96 -4.15 -40.62
N GLY A 130 2.94 -5.26 -41.33
CA GLY A 130 2.08 -5.51 -42.49
C GLY A 130 0.61 -5.74 -42.16
N ASP A 131 -0.18 -6.09 -43.14
CA ASP A 131 -1.64 -6.25 -42.99
C ASP A 131 -2.04 -7.33 -41.96
N ASP A 132 -1.16 -8.26 -41.61
CA ASP A 132 -1.45 -9.40 -40.74
C ASP A 132 -1.05 -9.18 -39.28
N ASN A 133 -0.26 -8.15 -38.96
CA ASN A 133 0.17 -7.76 -37.58
C ASN A 133 0.56 -8.94 -36.67
N PHE A 134 1.18 -10.00 -37.22
CA PHE A 134 1.54 -11.15 -36.41
C PHE A 134 2.91 -10.98 -35.70
N THR A 135 3.04 -11.59 -34.55
CA THR A 135 4.30 -11.61 -33.81
C THR A 135 5.33 -12.44 -34.53
N THR A 136 6.50 -11.86 -34.79
CA THR A 136 7.60 -12.53 -35.50
C THR A 136 8.71 -13.02 -34.58
N VAL A 137 8.94 -12.29 -33.47
CA VAL A 137 9.97 -12.63 -32.50
C VAL A 137 9.46 -12.31 -31.09
N ILE A 138 9.78 -13.20 -30.17
CA ILE A 138 9.68 -12.94 -28.73
C ILE A 138 11.04 -13.24 -28.11
N ALA A 139 11.66 -12.24 -27.49
CA ALA A 139 12.87 -12.41 -26.71
C ALA A 139 12.55 -12.31 -25.22
N VAL A 140 13.06 -13.23 -24.42
CA VAL A 140 12.86 -13.27 -22.96
C VAL A 140 14.22 -13.31 -22.29
N ILE A 141 14.47 -12.36 -21.40
CA ILE A 141 15.62 -12.37 -20.48
C ILE A 141 15.07 -12.75 -19.11
N ASP A 142 15.63 -13.80 -18.54
CA ASP A 142 15.28 -14.31 -17.22
C ASP A 142 16.44 -14.04 -16.26
N SER A 143 16.16 -13.45 -15.08
CA SER A 143 17.20 -13.14 -14.08
C SER A 143 17.96 -14.37 -13.55
N ASP A 144 17.44 -15.56 -13.77
CA ASP A 144 18.02 -16.83 -13.31
C ASP A 144 18.75 -17.58 -14.44
N LEU A 145 18.75 -17.03 -15.65
CA LEU A 145 19.44 -17.57 -16.81
C LEU A 145 20.53 -16.61 -17.30
N ASP A 146 21.64 -17.14 -17.75
CA ASP A 146 22.77 -16.33 -18.25
C ASP A 146 22.54 -15.83 -19.68
N GLU A 147 21.65 -16.48 -20.45
CA GLU A 147 21.40 -16.15 -21.85
C GLU A 147 19.90 -15.90 -22.11
N PRO A 148 19.58 -14.99 -23.03
CA PRO A 148 18.21 -14.78 -23.46
C PRO A 148 17.65 -15.97 -24.22
N VAL A 149 16.37 -16.23 -24.05
CA VAL A 149 15.63 -17.20 -24.86
C VAL A 149 14.91 -16.44 -25.99
N VAL A 150 15.12 -16.83 -27.25
CA VAL A 150 14.51 -16.18 -28.39
C VAL A 150 13.66 -17.18 -29.17
N PHE A 151 12.41 -16.80 -29.38
CA PHE A 151 11.49 -17.51 -30.27
C PHE A 151 11.29 -16.65 -31.51
N ALA A 152 11.49 -17.26 -32.69
CA ALA A 152 11.32 -16.58 -33.97
C ALA A 152 10.49 -17.45 -34.93
N TRP A 153 9.63 -16.79 -35.71
CA TRP A 153 8.79 -17.40 -36.73
C TRP A 153 9.05 -16.70 -38.06
N ALA A 154 9.02 -17.49 -39.13
CA ALA A 154 9.11 -17.00 -40.50
C ALA A 154 7.75 -17.14 -41.22
#